data_95637d08de108df92e341efa4ed8b721
#
_entry.id   95637d08de108df92e341efa4ed8b721
#
_cell.length_a   1.000
_cell.length_b   1.000
_cell.length_c   1.000
_cell.angle_alpha   90.00
_cell.angle_beta   90.00
_cell.angle_gamma   90.00
#
_symmetry.space_group_name_H-M   'P 1'
#
loop_
_entity.id
_entity.type
_entity.pdbx_description
1 polymer ?
#
loop_
_entity_poly.entity_id
_entity_poly.type
_entity_poly.pdbx_seq_one_letter_code
_entity_poly.pdbx_strand_id
1 'polypeptide(L)'
;MKLISIYCYSLSLIVVLILMADPAKAHRENFDKMGVVPPRNEMPAPDFTLESLDGNTLSLQDFRGKTILLNFWATWCGPCKDELPAMQRLYEALRKDGVEIVAVSIDRDNKERVKEYIRKYNLTFPVLLDPDQKVRKNYFIMGLPTSYLIGVDGKLKGFVSGAREWDSTISKQMFSTLTN
;
A
#
# COMPACT_ATOMS: atom_id res chain seq x y z
N MET A 1 57.50 -9.92 -4.85
CA MET A 1 56.56 -9.81 -3.71
C MET A 1 55.79 -8.48 -3.63
N LYS A 2 56.02 -7.45 -4.46
CA LYS A 2 55.25 -6.16 -4.36
C LYS A 2 54.02 -6.02 -5.27
N LEU A 3 53.83 -6.90 -6.26
CA LEU A 3 52.68 -6.83 -7.20
C LEU A 3 51.41 -7.49 -6.66
N ILE A 4 51.47 -8.44 -5.77
CA ILE A 4 50.30 -9.13 -5.21
C ILE A 4 49.56 -8.25 -4.20
N SER A 5 50.29 -7.33 -3.52
CA SER A 5 49.69 -6.43 -2.52
C SER A 5 48.79 -5.37 -3.14
N ILE A 6 49.13 -4.90 -4.35
CA ILE A 6 48.33 -3.84 -5.05
C ILE A 6 46.99 -4.38 -5.56
N TYR A 7 46.96 -5.64 -6.03
CA TYR A 7 45.70 -6.27 -6.48
C TYR A 7 44.75 -6.56 -5.34
N CYS A 8 45.22 -6.89 -4.14
CA CYS A 8 44.36 -7.12 -2.98
C CYS A 8 43.64 -5.84 -2.50
N TYR A 9 44.30 -4.69 -2.52
CA TYR A 9 43.73 -3.42 -2.12
C TYR A 9 42.70 -2.90 -3.16
N SER A 10 42.96 -3.12 -4.46
CA SER A 10 42.00 -2.71 -5.53
C SER A 10 40.72 -3.55 -5.52
N LEU A 11 40.82 -4.87 -5.26
CA LEU A 11 39.64 -5.74 -5.11
C LEU A 11 38.81 -5.37 -3.86
N SER A 12 39.47 -5.04 -2.74
CA SER A 12 38.82 -4.64 -1.50
C SER A 12 38.06 -3.32 -1.64
N LEU A 13 38.62 -2.34 -2.39
CA LEU A 13 37.94 -1.05 -2.66
C LEU A 13 36.73 -1.22 -3.58
N ILE A 14 36.80 -2.09 -4.58
CA ILE A 14 35.69 -2.37 -5.51
C ILE A 14 34.53 -3.07 -4.77
N VAL A 15 34.83 -4.00 -3.88
CA VAL A 15 33.78 -4.70 -3.08
C VAL A 15 33.08 -3.74 -2.11
N VAL A 16 33.79 -2.74 -1.54
CA VAL A 16 33.18 -1.73 -0.66
C VAL A 16 32.30 -0.74 -1.43
N LEU A 17 32.64 -0.41 -2.69
CA LEU A 17 31.81 0.49 -3.52
C LEU A 17 30.48 -0.17 -3.99
N ILE A 18 30.42 -1.50 -4.12
CA ILE A 18 29.22 -2.23 -4.56
C ILE A 18 28.19 -2.37 -3.42
N LEU A 19 28.59 -2.18 -2.17
CA LEU A 19 27.71 -2.35 -0.99
C LEU A 19 27.01 -1.09 -0.51
N MET A 20 27.17 0.05 -1.20
CA MET A 20 26.49 1.31 -0.86
C MET A 20 25.28 1.57 -1.78
N ALA A 21 24.37 0.60 -1.90
CA ALA A 21 23.04 0.92 -2.39
C ALA A 21 22.36 1.81 -1.33
N ASP A 22 22.22 3.09 -1.59
CA ASP A 22 21.53 4.02 -0.70
C ASP A 22 20.06 3.61 -0.58
N PRO A 23 19.63 3.10 0.59
CA PRO A 23 18.25 2.61 0.76
C PRO A 23 17.22 3.74 0.58
N ALA A 24 17.59 4.99 0.87
CA ALA A 24 16.71 6.14 0.65
C ALA A 24 16.51 6.42 -0.84
N LYS A 25 17.55 6.21 -1.66
CA LYS A 25 17.44 6.35 -3.11
C LYS A 25 16.55 5.24 -3.71
N ALA A 26 16.75 3.99 -3.30
CA ALA A 26 15.94 2.86 -3.74
C ALA A 26 14.47 3.03 -3.35
N HIS A 27 14.19 3.52 -2.14
CA HIS A 27 12.85 3.84 -1.68
C HIS A 27 12.17 4.89 -2.57
N ARG A 28 12.84 5.99 -2.86
CA ARG A 28 12.32 7.07 -3.72
C ARG A 28 12.05 6.57 -5.13
N GLU A 29 12.98 5.80 -5.70
CA GLU A 29 12.82 5.23 -7.04
C GLU A 29 11.62 4.30 -7.15
N ASN A 30 11.35 3.48 -6.13
CA ASN A 30 10.17 2.61 -6.09
C ASN A 30 8.87 3.44 -5.98
N PHE A 31 8.87 4.52 -5.20
CA PHE A 31 7.73 5.45 -5.11
C PHE A 31 7.44 6.08 -6.48
N ASP A 32 8.47 6.60 -7.15
CA ASP A 32 8.34 7.24 -8.47
C ASP A 32 7.79 6.24 -9.51
N LYS A 33 8.32 5.01 -9.54
CA LYS A 33 7.86 3.95 -10.46
C LYS A 33 6.41 3.53 -10.20
N MET A 34 5.98 3.53 -8.95
CA MET A 34 4.59 3.23 -8.57
C MET A 34 3.66 4.46 -8.73
N GLY A 35 4.21 5.63 -9.07
CA GLY A 35 3.45 6.88 -9.15
C GLY A 35 2.90 7.34 -7.81
N VAL A 36 3.63 7.06 -6.74
CA VAL A 36 3.28 7.51 -5.38
C VAL A 36 3.64 8.98 -5.23
N VAL A 37 2.66 9.79 -4.86
CA VAL A 37 2.86 11.20 -4.51
C VAL A 37 3.04 11.30 -3.00
N PRO A 38 4.25 11.66 -2.52
CA PRO A 38 4.49 11.81 -1.08
C PRO A 38 3.75 13.04 -0.53
N PRO A 39 3.37 13.04 0.75
CA PRO A 39 2.77 14.21 1.39
C PRO A 39 3.80 15.34 1.50
N ARG A 40 3.35 16.59 1.43
CA ARG A 40 4.24 17.77 1.57
C ARG A 40 4.87 17.86 2.96
N ASN A 41 4.14 17.44 3.99
CA ASN A 41 4.58 17.40 5.38
C ASN A 41 4.18 16.06 5.99
N GLU A 42 4.93 15.62 6.98
CA GLU A 42 4.51 14.47 7.80
C GLU A 42 3.20 14.80 8.51
N MET A 43 2.20 13.93 8.33
CA MET A 43 0.90 14.09 8.97
C MET A 43 0.31 12.73 9.31
N PRO A 44 -0.41 12.61 10.43
CA PRO A 44 -1.14 11.39 10.74
C PRO A 44 -2.21 11.14 9.68
N ALA A 45 -2.45 9.87 9.38
CA ALA A 45 -3.60 9.48 8.56
C ALA A 45 -4.90 9.86 9.29
N PRO A 46 -5.88 10.48 8.60
CA PRO A 46 -7.18 10.76 9.19
C PRO A 46 -7.83 9.50 9.74
N ASP A 47 -8.22 9.53 11.01
CA ASP A 47 -8.85 8.36 11.64
C ASP A 47 -10.28 8.16 11.11
N PHE A 48 -10.75 6.92 11.17
CA PHE A 48 -12.09 6.55 10.80
C PHE A 48 -12.57 5.35 11.61
N THR A 49 -13.89 5.20 11.68
CA THR A 49 -14.56 4.01 12.20
C THR A 49 -15.68 3.65 11.23
N LEU A 50 -15.63 2.44 10.67
CA LEU A 50 -16.55 1.96 9.64
C LEU A 50 -17.02 0.54 9.95
N GLU A 51 -18.20 0.18 9.43
CA GLU A 51 -18.67 -1.21 9.44
C GLU A 51 -17.95 -2.02 8.35
N SER A 52 -17.51 -3.22 8.71
CA SER A 52 -17.02 -4.22 7.76
C SER A 52 -18.15 -5.00 7.12
N LEU A 53 -17.85 -5.75 6.05
CA LEU A 53 -18.84 -6.63 5.42
C LEU A 53 -19.36 -7.73 6.36
N ASP A 54 -18.56 -8.12 7.34
CA ASP A 54 -18.91 -9.15 8.34
C ASP A 54 -19.75 -8.59 9.50
N GLY A 55 -20.06 -7.29 9.48
CA GLY A 55 -20.85 -6.59 10.48
C GLY A 55 -20.08 -6.14 11.73
N ASN A 56 -18.76 -6.31 11.73
CA ASN A 56 -17.90 -5.76 12.78
C ASN A 56 -17.64 -4.28 12.55
N THR A 57 -17.44 -3.52 13.62
CA THR A 57 -16.98 -2.14 13.53
C THR A 57 -15.45 -2.13 13.64
N LEU A 58 -14.78 -1.56 12.65
CA LEU A 58 -13.33 -1.43 12.60
C LEU A 58 -12.91 0.04 12.43
N SER A 59 -11.84 0.41 13.10
CA SER A 59 -11.21 1.74 13.02
C SER A 59 -9.81 1.63 12.42
N LEU A 60 -9.25 2.74 11.98
CA LEU A 60 -7.85 2.77 11.53
C LEU A 60 -6.89 2.33 12.65
N GLN A 61 -7.27 2.56 13.92
CA GLN A 61 -6.47 2.19 15.10
C GLN A 61 -6.29 0.67 15.25
N ASP A 62 -7.24 -0.14 14.76
CA ASP A 62 -7.18 -1.60 14.84
C ASP A 62 -6.06 -2.19 13.95
N PHE A 63 -5.53 -1.39 13.04
CA PHE A 63 -4.44 -1.76 12.13
C PHE A 63 -3.08 -1.16 12.53
N ARG A 64 -2.97 -0.55 13.71
CA ARG A 64 -1.73 0.04 14.21
C ARG A 64 -0.57 -0.95 14.24
N GLY A 65 0.65 -0.46 13.98
CA GLY A 65 1.86 -1.28 13.92
C GLY A 65 2.04 -2.04 12.62
N LYS A 66 1.14 -1.84 11.66
CA LYS A 66 1.25 -2.39 10.30
C LYS A 66 1.44 -1.27 9.28
N THR A 67 2.10 -1.59 8.17
CA THR A 67 2.04 -0.74 6.97
C THR A 67 0.75 -1.02 6.22
N ILE A 68 -0.03 0.02 5.94
CA ILE A 68 -1.38 -0.12 5.40
C ILE A 68 -1.45 0.40 3.96
N LEU A 69 -2.01 -0.40 3.05
CA LEU A 69 -2.57 0.06 1.78
C LEU A 69 -4.06 0.32 1.99
N LEU A 70 -4.44 1.58 2.18
CA LEU A 70 -5.84 2.01 2.30
C LEU A 70 -6.36 2.36 0.92
N ASN A 71 -7.22 1.53 0.35
CA ASN A 71 -7.74 1.67 -1.01
C ASN A 71 -9.22 2.08 -1.01
N PHE A 72 -9.55 3.13 -1.77
CA PHE A 72 -10.94 3.56 -1.99
C PHE A 72 -11.43 3.09 -3.35
N TRP A 73 -12.55 2.38 -3.36
CA TRP A 73 -13.10 1.75 -4.55
C TRP A 73 -14.64 1.71 -4.56
N ALA A 74 -15.22 1.24 -5.66
CA ALA A 74 -16.66 0.99 -5.75
C ALA A 74 -16.97 -0.11 -6.79
N THR A 75 -18.11 -0.75 -6.66
CA THR A 75 -18.54 -1.83 -7.57
C THR A 75 -18.85 -1.33 -8.99
N TRP A 76 -19.13 -0.07 -9.16
CA TRP A 76 -19.37 0.58 -10.47
C TRP A 76 -18.08 1.12 -11.11
N CYS A 77 -16.95 1.09 -10.41
CA CYS A 77 -15.67 1.56 -10.92
C CYS A 77 -14.94 0.44 -11.69
N GLY A 78 -14.84 0.55 -13.00
CA GLY A 78 -14.15 -0.42 -13.86
C GLY A 78 -12.71 -0.67 -13.45
N PRO A 79 -11.84 0.36 -13.47
CA PRO A 79 -10.43 0.22 -13.12
C PRO A 79 -10.17 -0.31 -11.70
N CYS A 80 -11.09 -0.02 -10.74
CA CYS A 80 -10.97 -0.56 -9.39
C CYS A 80 -11.04 -2.09 -9.39
N LYS A 81 -11.92 -2.66 -10.21
CA LYS A 81 -12.09 -4.11 -10.31
C LYS A 81 -10.88 -4.80 -10.92
N ASP A 82 -10.18 -4.11 -11.80
CA ASP A 82 -9.01 -4.66 -12.49
C ASP A 82 -7.81 -4.81 -11.54
N GLU A 83 -7.70 -3.95 -10.50
CA GLU A 83 -6.60 -4.02 -9.53
C GLU A 83 -6.86 -4.96 -8.34
N LEU A 84 -8.13 -5.28 -8.01
CA LEU A 84 -8.46 -6.11 -6.84
C LEU A 84 -7.73 -7.47 -6.80
N PRO A 85 -7.61 -8.23 -7.92
CA PRO A 85 -6.85 -9.48 -7.91
C PRO A 85 -5.35 -9.28 -7.61
N ALA A 86 -4.75 -8.19 -8.09
CA ALA A 86 -3.36 -7.87 -7.81
C ALA A 86 -3.17 -7.47 -6.32
N MET A 87 -4.14 -6.75 -5.76
CA MET A 87 -4.16 -6.45 -4.32
C MET A 87 -4.25 -7.73 -3.48
N GLN A 88 -5.08 -8.70 -3.87
CA GLN A 88 -5.18 -9.98 -3.17
C GLN A 88 -3.84 -10.72 -3.18
N ARG A 89 -3.16 -10.80 -4.33
CA ARG A 89 -1.85 -11.44 -4.41
C ARG A 89 -0.76 -10.71 -3.60
N LEU A 90 -0.81 -9.38 -3.54
CA LEU A 90 0.05 -8.60 -2.65
C LEU A 90 -0.22 -8.94 -1.19
N TYR A 91 -1.49 -8.97 -0.79
CA TYR A 91 -1.91 -9.29 0.58
C TYR A 91 -1.41 -10.67 1.02
N GLU A 92 -1.64 -11.70 0.19
CA GLU A 92 -1.16 -13.06 0.46
C GLU A 92 0.35 -13.13 0.63
N ALA A 93 1.09 -12.35 -0.18
CA ALA A 93 2.54 -12.33 -0.15
C ALA A 93 3.11 -11.65 1.11
N LEU A 94 2.50 -10.54 1.58
CA LEU A 94 3.13 -9.64 2.55
C LEU A 94 2.38 -9.49 3.89
N ARG A 95 1.20 -10.07 4.07
CA ARG A 95 0.43 -9.93 5.34
C ARG A 95 1.19 -10.44 6.57
N LYS A 96 2.05 -11.45 6.40
CA LYS A 96 2.88 -11.99 7.48
C LYS A 96 4.08 -11.10 7.80
N ASP A 97 4.44 -10.22 6.88
CA ASP A 97 5.55 -9.28 7.00
C ASP A 97 5.09 -7.90 7.49
N GLY A 98 3.87 -7.82 8.04
CA GLY A 98 3.34 -6.59 8.65
C GLY A 98 2.66 -5.64 7.66
N VAL A 99 2.31 -6.09 6.45
CA VAL A 99 1.48 -5.32 5.50
C VAL A 99 0.01 -5.67 5.65
N GLU A 100 -0.84 -4.66 5.73
CA GLU A 100 -2.30 -4.80 5.71
C GLU A 100 -2.90 -4.10 4.51
N ILE A 101 -3.96 -4.66 3.95
CA ILE A 101 -4.78 -3.99 2.94
C ILE A 101 -6.15 -3.73 3.55
N VAL A 102 -6.59 -2.48 3.50
CA VAL A 102 -7.92 -2.06 3.95
C VAL A 102 -8.62 -1.42 2.76
N ALA A 103 -9.63 -2.11 2.21
CA ALA A 103 -10.41 -1.59 1.10
C ALA A 103 -11.69 -0.92 1.60
N VAL A 104 -11.89 0.35 1.27
CA VAL A 104 -13.07 1.12 1.65
C VAL A 104 -13.98 1.26 0.42
N SER A 105 -15.13 0.58 0.45
CA SER A 105 -16.17 0.75 -0.56
C SER A 105 -16.95 2.03 -0.30
N ILE A 106 -17.11 2.85 -1.34
CA ILE A 106 -17.95 4.05 -1.32
C ILE A 106 -19.32 3.83 -1.98
N ASP A 107 -19.72 2.58 -2.18
CA ASP A 107 -21.07 2.24 -2.63
C ASP A 107 -22.11 2.68 -1.58
N ARG A 108 -23.17 3.39 -2.00
CA ARG A 108 -24.14 3.98 -1.07
C ARG A 108 -25.13 2.94 -0.53
N ASP A 109 -25.75 2.17 -1.42
CA ASP A 109 -26.93 1.35 -1.06
C ASP A 109 -26.80 -0.12 -1.54
N ASN A 110 -25.58 -0.63 -1.68
CA ASN A 110 -25.41 -1.93 -2.35
C ASN A 110 -24.40 -2.85 -1.68
N LYS A 111 -24.59 -3.07 -0.36
CA LYS A 111 -23.76 -3.99 0.44
C LYS A 111 -23.71 -5.40 -0.18
N GLU A 112 -24.83 -5.91 -0.71
CA GLU A 112 -24.83 -7.24 -1.31
C GLU A 112 -24.00 -7.31 -2.58
N ARG A 113 -23.99 -6.25 -3.39
CA ARG A 113 -23.14 -6.19 -4.58
C ARG A 113 -21.66 -6.14 -4.22
N VAL A 114 -21.29 -5.43 -3.16
CA VAL A 114 -19.93 -5.46 -2.61
C VAL A 114 -19.55 -6.88 -2.21
N LYS A 115 -20.42 -7.59 -1.46
CA LYS A 115 -20.20 -9.00 -1.09
C LYS A 115 -20.03 -9.93 -2.31
N GLU A 116 -20.81 -9.72 -3.37
CA GLU A 116 -20.66 -10.51 -4.61
C GLU A 116 -19.26 -10.32 -5.22
N TYR A 117 -18.75 -9.09 -5.25
CA TYR A 117 -17.41 -8.82 -5.75
C TYR A 117 -16.33 -9.47 -4.90
N ILE A 118 -16.43 -9.35 -3.56
CA ILE A 118 -15.49 -9.98 -2.63
C ILE A 118 -15.44 -11.48 -2.85
N ARG A 119 -16.59 -12.15 -2.96
CA ARG A 119 -16.67 -13.59 -3.27
C ARG A 119 -16.11 -13.94 -4.64
N LYS A 120 -16.48 -13.17 -5.67
CA LYS A 120 -16.05 -13.40 -7.05
C LYS A 120 -14.52 -13.40 -7.20
N TYR A 121 -13.83 -12.50 -6.50
CA TYR A 121 -12.38 -12.36 -6.58
C TYR A 121 -11.64 -13.04 -5.42
N ASN A 122 -12.35 -13.78 -4.56
CA ASN A 122 -11.81 -14.44 -3.37
C ASN A 122 -10.96 -13.50 -2.50
N LEU A 123 -11.44 -12.25 -2.29
CA LEU A 123 -10.73 -11.26 -1.50
C LEU A 123 -10.83 -11.61 -0.01
N THR A 124 -9.68 -11.61 0.68
CA THR A 124 -9.57 -11.99 2.10
C THR A 124 -9.06 -10.87 3.00
N PHE A 125 -8.67 -9.75 2.44
CA PHE A 125 -8.32 -8.55 3.20
C PHE A 125 -9.58 -7.82 3.71
N PRO A 126 -9.49 -7.00 4.77
CA PRO A 126 -10.58 -6.20 5.30
C PRO A 126 -11.27 -5.32 4.26
N VAL A 127 -12.60 -5.40 4.18
CA VAL A 127 -13.44 -4.53 3.35
C VAL A 127 -14.44 -3.78 4.22
N LEU A 128 -14.33 -2.46 4.22
CA LEU A 128 -15.13 -1.54 5.02
C LEU A 128 -16.11 -0.77 4.12
N LEU A 129 -17.19 -0.31 4.70
CA LEU A 129 -18.28 0.37 4.00
C LEU A 129 -18.35 1.84 4.43
N ASP A 130 -18.25 2.76 3.47
CA ASP A 130 -18.42 4.22 3.65
C ASP A 130 -19.61 4.75 2.83
N PRO A 131 -20.86 4.30 3.10
CA PRO A 131 -22.03 4.65 2.29
C PRO A 131 -22.32 6.15 2.33
N ASP A 132 -22.05 6.81 3.43
CA ASP A 132 -22.18 8.27 3.60
C ASP A 132 -21.05 9.07 2.95
N GLN A 133 -20.01 8.38 2.51
CA GLN A 133 -18.80 8.95 1.91
C GLN A 133 -18.09 9.98 2.81
N LYS A 134 -18.19 9.79 4.13
CA LYS A 134 -17.53 10.66 5.13
C LYS A 134 -16.02 10.47 5.13
N VAL A 135 -15.57 9.21 5.15
CA VAL A 135 -14.14 8.87 5.11
C VAL A 135 -13.54 9.27 3.78
N ARG A 136 -14.24 9.01 2.66
CA ARG A 136 -13.87 9.50 1.33
C ARG A 136 -13.59 11.00 1.33
N LYS A 137 -14.45 11.82 1.96
CA LYS A 137 -14.29 13.27 2.02
C LYS A 137 -13.08 13.66 2.88
N ASN A 138 -12.88 13.01 4.03
CA ASN A 138 -11.76 13.28 4.94
C ASN A 138 -10.39 12.99 4.28
N TYR A 139 -10.35 12.01 3.37
CA TYR A 139 -9.17 11.68 2.57
C TYR A 139 -9.10 12.43 1.23
N PHE A 140 -10.01 13.38 0.99
CA PHE A 140 -10.05 14.20 -0.24
C PHE A 140 -10.04 13.38 -1.53
N ILE A 141 -10.76 12.25 -1.56
CA ILE A 141 -10.82 11.37 -2.74
C ILE A 141 -11.61 12.02 -3.86
N MET A 142 -10.93 12.41 -4.93
CA MET A 142 -11.52 13.06 -6.11
C MET A 142 -11.88 12.07 -7.22
N GLY A 143 -11.20 10.94 -7.28
CA GLY A 143 -11.41 9.90 -8.29
C GLY A 143 -11.16 8.50 -7.73
N LEU A 144 -11.55 7.46 -8.47
CA LEU A 144 -11.36 6.06 -8.11
C LEU A 144 -10.61 5.30 -9.19
N PRO A 145 -9.80 4.30 -8.80
CA PRO A 145 -9.39 4.03 -7.42
C PRO A 145 -8.39 5.08 -6.92
N THR A 146 -8.35 5.28 -5.62
CA THR A 146 -7.28 6.04 -4.96
C THR A 146 -6.81 5.26 -3.75
N SER A 147 -5.50 5.12 -3.60
CA SER A 147 -4.89 4.39 -2.50
C SER A 147 -3.95 5.28 -1.70
N TYR A 148 -3.99 5.18 -0.38
CA TYR A 148 -3.03 5.80 0.52
C TYR A 148 -2.10 4.75 1.11
N LEU A 149 -0.83 5.11 1.24
CA LEU A 149 0.18 4.35 1.97
C LEU A 149 0.30 4.95 3.38
N ILE A 150 0.10 4.13 4.41
CA ILE A 150 0.21 4.54 5.81
C ILE A 150 1.29 3.68 6.45
N GLY A 151 2.27 4.31 7.08
CA GLY A 151 3.37 3.61 7.73
C GLY A 151 2.98 3.01 9.08
N VAL A 152 3.85 2.20 9.65
CA VAL A 152 3.71 1.58 10.98
C VAL A 152 3.51 2.61 12.09
N ASP A 153 3.98 3.84 11.89
CA ASP A 153 3.82 5.00 12.79
C ASP A 153 2.43 5.67 12.66
N GLY A 154 1.56 5.17 11.76
CA GLY A 154 0.23 5.72 11.50
C GLY A 154 0.23 7.02 10.68
N LYS A 155 1.36 7.42 10.09
CA LYS A 155 1.47 8.61 9.25
C LYS A 155 1.28 8.28 7.78
N LEU A 156 0.75 9.23 7.02
CA LEU A 156 0.69 9.14 5.56
C LEU A 156 2.12 9.13 4.99
N LYS A 157 2.41 8.17 4.14
CA LYS A 157 3.66 8.05 3.38
C LYS A 157 3.49 8.51 1.93
N GLY A 158 2.28 8.43 1.39
CA GLY A 158 1.93 8.90 0.07
C GLY A 158 0.55 8.45 -0.38
N PHE A 159 0.17 8.86 -1.57
CA PHE A 159 -1.05 8.38 -2.22
C PHE A 159 -0.82 8.11 -3.70
N VAL A 160 -1.67 7.27 -4.26
CA VAL A 160 -1.68 6.89 -5.68
C VAL A 160 -3.09 7.08 -6.22
N SER A 161 -3.23 7.79 -7.32
CA SER A 161 -4.48 7.91 -8.06
C SER A 161 -4.47 7.02 -9.29
N GLY A 162 -5.55 6.25 -9.49
CA GLY A 162 -5.69 5.27 -10.56
C GLY A 162 -5.14 3.88 -10.21
N ALA A 163 -5.59 2.88 -10.96
CA ALA A 163 -5.25 1.47 -10.75
C ALA A 163 -3.75 1.17 -10.92
N ARG A 164 -3.24 0.19 -10.18
CA ARG A 164 -1.83 -0.26 -10.23
C ARG A 164 -1.73 -1.77 -10.21
N GLU A 165 -0.60 -2.27 -10.72
CA GLU A 165 -0.17 -3.66 -10.57
C GLU A 165 0.46 -3.86 -9.18
N TRP A 166 -0.41 -3.97 -8.15
CA TRP A 166 0.01 -4.02 -6.77
C TRP A 166 0.88 -5.24 -6.42
N ASP A 167 0.79 -6.33 -7.16
CA ASP A 167 1.61 -7.54 -6.98
C ASP A 167 2.94 -7.52 -7.74
N SER A 168 3.29 -6.41 -8.40
CA SER A 168 4.58 -6.24 -9.08
C SER A 168 5.76 -6.34 -8.11
N THR A 169 6.94 -6.69 -8.63
CA THR A 169 8.17 -6.73 -7.84
C THR A 169 8.49 -5.36 -7.21
N ILE A 170 8.24 -4.28 -7.96
CA ILE A 170 8.47 -2.91 -7.48
C ILE A 170 7.56 -2.59 -6.31
N SER A 171 6.28 -2.95 -6.39
CA SER A 171 5.33 -2.77 -5.30
C SER A 171 5.76 -3.53 -4.04
N LYS A 172 6.13 -4.80 -4.18
CA LYS A 172 6.61 -5.62 -3.04
C LYS A 172 7.87 -5.04 -2.40
N GLN A 173 8.83 -4.57 -3.20
CA GLN A 173 10.03 -3.88 -2.71
C GLN A 173 9.68 -2.56 -1.99
N MET A 174 8.73 -1.80 -2.52
CA MET A 174 8.24 -0.56 -1.89
C MET A 174 7.67 -0.85 -0.50
N PHE A 175 6.80 -1.85 -0.36
CA PHE A 175 6.21 -2.22 0.93
C PHE A 175 7.27 -2.74 1.91
N SER A 176 8.25 -3.53 1.46
CA SER A 176 9.33 -4.01 2.34
C SER A 176 10.18 -2.87 2.93
N THR A 177 10.29 -1.73 2.25
CA THR A 177 10.98 -0.55 2.80
C THR A 177 10.13 0.27 3.76
N LEU A 178 8.81 0.10 3.76
CA LEU A 178 7.88 0.78 4.65
C LEU A 178 7.61 0.02 5.96
N THR A 179 7.91 -1.28 6.00
CA THR A 179 7.72 -2.14 7.17
C THR A 179 8.94 -2.18 8.10
N ASN A 180 10.09 -1.70 7.64
CA ASN A 180 11.34 -1.57 8.41
C ASN A 180 11.45 -0.15 8.99
#